data_8d5957f42cbc4585a5c3109078f7e88c
#
_entry.id   8d5957f42cbc4585a5c3109078f7e88c
#
_cell.length_a   1.000
_cell.length_b   1.000
_cell.length_c   1.000
_cell.angle_alpha   90.00
_cell.angle_beta   90.00
_cell.angle_gamma   90.00
#
_symmetry.space_group_name_H-M   'P 1'
#
loop_
_entity.id
_entity.type
_entity.pdbx_description
1 polymer ?
#
loop_
_entity_poly.entity_id
_entity_poly.type
_entity_poly.pdbx_seq_one_letter_code
_entity_poly.pdbx_strand_id
1 'polypeptide(L)'
;MVVNALVSAAKEKDCEFYTGVVQSKDAFYGQHEPEKMPAGYELINKWEAWKKLGCLASEMETAALYIVAAKLHVRVGACFLVMANQEREKLGFENPVVHDTDMAVQVAVEAIRS
;
A
#
# COMPACT_ATOMS: atom_id res chain seq x y z
N MET A 1 18.97 -0.20 -5.62
CA MET A 1 17.55 0.21 -5.75
C MET A 1 16.91 0.33 -4.38
N VAL A 2 15.99 1.27 -4.24
CA VAL A 2 15.33 1.57 -2.95
C VAL A 2 14.57 0.36 -2.40
N VAL A 3 13.85 -0.37 -3.27
CA VAL A 3 13.10 -1.57 -2.84
C VAL A 3 14.04 -2.61 -2.21
N ASN A 4 15.20 -2.83 -2.81
CA ASN A 4 16.17 -3.79 -2.26
C ASN A 4 16.70 -3.34 -0.89
N ALA A 5 16.93 -2.03 -0.72
CA ALA A 5 17.34 -1.49 0.57
C ALA A 5 16.25 -1.67 1.64
N LEU A 6 15.00 -1.46 1.27
CA LEU A 6 13.87 -1.67 2.17
C LEU A 6 13.73 -3.15 2.56
N VAL A 7 13.88 -4.06 1.60
CA VAL A 7 13.83 -5.51 1.87
C VAL A 7 14.95 -5.91 2.82
N SER A 8 16.18 -5.46 2.58
CA SER A 8 17.31 -5.76 3.46
C SER A 8 17.08 -5.22 4.87
N ALA A 9 16.56 -4.00 4.99
CA ALA A 9 16.25 -3.41 6.28
C ALA A 9 15.17 -4.18 7.02
N ALA A 10 14.11 -4.61 6.31
CA ALA A 10 13.04 -5.41 6.92
C ALA A 10 13.57 -6.74 7.46
N LYS A 11 14.47 -7.40 6.72
CA LYS A 11 15.11 -8.64 7.17
C LYS A 11 15.95 -8.42 8.40
N GLU A 12 16.72 -7.34 8.47
CA GLU A 12 17.53 -7.00 9.65
C GLU A 12 16.67 -6.75 10.89
N LYS A 13 15.50 -6.13 10.71
CA LYS A 13 14.55 -5.88 11.80
C LYS A 13 13.73 -7.10 12.17
N ASP A 14 13.89 -8.19 11.44
CA ASP A 14 13.18 -9.46 11.67
C ASP A 14 11.65 -9.27 11.73
N CYS A 15 11.13 -8.42 10.86
CA CYS A 15 9.69 -8.20 10.75
C CYS A 15 9.10 -8.96 9.57
N GLU A 16 7.84 -9.32 9.66
CA GLU A 16 7.10 -9.90 8.55
C GLU A 16 6.87 -8.82 7.48
N PHE A 17 7.14 -9.15 6.24
CA PHE A 17 6.95 -8.20 5.14
C PHE A 17 6.62 -8.90 3.84
N TYR A 18 6.03 -8.16 2.91
CA TYR A 18 5.69 -8.64 1.57
C TYR A 18 6.16 -7.59 0.56
N THR A 19 6.56 -8.04 -0.62
CA THR A 19 6.93 -7.16 -1.74
C THR A 19 6.03 -7.44 -2.92
N GLY A 20 5.65 -6.39 -3.62
CA GLY A 20 4.77 -6.53 -4.77
C GLY A 20 4.23 -5.19 -5.23
N VAL A 21 3.16 -5.26 -6.00
CA VAL A 21 2.51 -4.08 -6.56
C VAL A 21 1.37 -3.65 -5.64
N VAL A 22 1.26 -2.35 -5.40
CA VAL A 22 0.14 -1.77 -4.67
C VAL A 22 -0.63 -0.84 -5.59
N GLN A 23 -1.92 -0.72 -5.35
CA GLN A 23 -2.76 0.25 -6.04
C GLN A 23 -2.70 1.59 -5.30
N SER A 24 -2.54 2.68 -6.04
CA SER A 24 -2.63 4.02 -5.47
C SER A 24 -3.94 4.64 -5.94
N LYS A 25 -4.85 4.92 -5.02
CA LYS A 25 -6.19 5.41 -5.34
C LYS A 25 -6.35 6.89 -5.00
N ASP A 26 -7.31 7.52 -5.67
CA ASP A 26 -7.60 8.95 -5.50
C ASP A 26 -8.58 9.22 -4.36
N ALA A 27 -9.51 8.30 -4.11
CA ALA A 27 -10.60 8.54 -3.17
C ALA A 27 -10.86 7.31 -2.29
N PHE A 28 -10.84 7.54 -0.98
CA PHE A 28 -11.11 6.49 0.00
C PHE A 28 -12.52 5.91 -0.15
N TYR A 29 -13.53 6.75 -0.18
CA TYR A 29 -14.91 6.30 -0.24
C TYR A 29 -15.29 5.69 -1.59
N GLY A 30 -14.57 6.02 -2.65
CA GLY A 30 -14.72 5.36 -3.94
C GLY A 30 -14.39 3.88 -3.90
N GLN A 31 -13.50 3.47 -2.98
CA GLN A 31 -13.16 2.06 -2.77
C GLN A 31 -14.05 1.40 -1.71
N HIS A 32 -14.29 2.08 -0.60
CA HIS A 32 -14.94 1.50 0.59
C HIS A 32 -16.47 1.57 0.54
N GLU A 33 -17.02 2.55 -0.16
CA GLU A 33 -18.46 2.74 -0.33
C GLU A 33 -18.81 3.02 -1.81
N PRO A 34 -18.39 2.14 -2.75
CA PRO A 34 -18.58 2.42 -4.17
C PRO A 34 -20.05 2.51 -4.57
N GLU A 35 -20.94 1.82 -3.87
CA GLU A 35 -22.38 1.85 -4.12
C GLU A 35 -23.01 3.23 -3.90
N LYS A 36 -22.34 4.12 -3.17
CA LYS A 36 -22.77 5.49 -2.92
C LYS A 36 -22.23 6.49 -3.95
N MET A 37 -21.39 6.01 -4.88
CA MET A 37 -20.75 6.86 -5.88
C MET A 37 -21.50 6.82 -7.21
N PRO A 38 -21.48 7.92 -7.98
CA PRO A 38 -22.15 7.95 -9.30
C PRO A 38 -21.71 6.85 -10.26
N ALA A 39 -20.44 6.46 -10.22
CA ALA A 39 -19.88 5.40 -11.07
C ALA A 39 -19.54 4.15 -10.26
N GLY A 40 -20.42 3.77 -9.33
CA GLY A 40 -20.14 2.68 -8.38
C GLY A 40 -19.80 1.36 -9.04
N TYR A 41 -20.49 1.00 -10.12
CA TYR A 41 -20.20 -0.26 -10.84
C TYR A 41 -18.79 -0.29 -11.43
N GLU A 42 -18.27 0.83 -11.93
CA GLU A 42 -16.89 0.91 -12.43
C GLU A 42 -15.89 0.72 -11.30
N LEU A 43 -16.15 1.34 -10.17
CA LEU A 43 -15.27 1.24 -8.99
C LEU A 43 -15.21 -0.19 -8.46
N ILE A 44 -16.35 -0.86 -8.41
CA ILE A 44 -16.42 -2.27 -7.99
C ILE A 44 -15.65 -3.16 -8.98
N ASN A 45 -15.85 -2.95 -10.27
CA ASN A 45 -15.16 -3.72 -11.31
C ASN A 45 -13.65 -3.49 -11.28
N LYS A 46 -13.19 -2.27 -11.06
CA LYS A 46 -11.77 -1.95 -10.92
C LYS A 46 -11.15 -2.64 -9.71
N TRP A 47 -11.86 -2.64 -8.60
CA TRP A 47 -11.38 -3.33 -7.39
C TRP A 47 -11.15 -4.82 -7.66
N GLU A 48 -12.13 -5.47 -8.30
CA GLU A 48 -11.98 -6.88 -8.68
C GLU A 48 -10.84 -7.10 -9.66
N ALA A 49 -10.63 -6.18 -10.61
CA ALA A 49 -9.53 -6.26 -11.56
C ALA A 49 -8.17 -6.17 -10.85
N TRP A 50 -8.02 -5.25 -9.90
CA TRP A 50 -6.77 -5.12 -9.11
C TRP A 50 -6.46 -6.39 -8.33
N LYS A 51 -7.48 -7.01 -7.74
CA LYS A 51 -7.31 -8.30 -7.05
C LYS A 51 -6.82 -9.38 -8.00
N LYS A 52 -7.44 -9.49 -9.17
CA LYS A 52 -7.05 -10.48 -10.18
C LYS A 52 -5.65 -10.25 -10.72
N LEU A 53 -5.20 -9.00 -10.78
CA LEU A 53 -3.84 -8.65 -11.19
C LEU A 53 -2.81 -8.92 -10.10
N GLY A 54 -3.24 -9.27 -8.91
CA GLY A 54 -2.34 -9.61 -7.81
C GLY A 54 -1.81 -8.43 -7.02
N CYS A 55 -2.51 -7.29 -7.05
CA CYS A 55 -2.15 -6.17 -6.17
C CYS A 55 -2.29 -6.59 -4.71
N LEU A 56 -1.25 -6.29 -3.92
CA LEU A 56 -1.18 -6.73 -2.52
C LEU A 56 -1.92 -5.80 -1.57
N ALA A 57 -1.97 -4.51 -1.90
CA ALA A 57 -2.51 -3.50 -1.00
C ALA A 57 -2.98 -2.28 -1.78
N SER A 58 -3.61 -1.35 -1.08
CA SER A 58 -4.10 -0.09 -1.62
C SER A 58 -3.73 1.05 -0.69
N GLU A 59 -3.28 2.17 -1.26
CA GLU A 59 -2.88 3.36 -0.52
C GLU A 59 -3.23 4.61 -1.35
N MET A 60 -2.81 5.80 -0.95
CA MET A 60 -3.31 7.02 -1.58
C MET A 60 -2.22 8.03 -1.96
N GLU A 61 -0.96 7.80 -1.68
CA GLU A 61 0.09 8.81 -1.79
C GLU A 61 1.18 8.51 -2.81
N THR A 62 1.47 7.26 -3.10
CA THR A 62 2.67 6.91 -3.85
C THR A 62 2.64 7.31 -5.32
N ALA A 63 1.47 7.36 -5.94
CA ALA A 63 1.39 7.81 -7.34
C ALA A 63 1.94 9.23 -7.47
N ALA A 64 1.51 10.14 -6.62
CA ALA A 64 1.99 11.52 -6.61
C ALA A 64 3.47 11.60 -6.23
N LEU A 65 3.87 10.86 -5.21
CA LEU A 65 5.26 10.80 -4.75
C LEU A 65 6.20 10.38 -5.89
N TYR A 66 5.83 9.33 -6.61
CA TYR A 66 6.68 8.79 -7.67
C TYR A 66 6.78 9.73 -8.87
N ILE A 67 5.70 10.43 -9.20
CA ILE A 67 5.71 11.42 -10.28
C ILE A 67 6.63 12.61 -9.93
N VAL A 68 6.54 13.12 -8.71
CA VAL A 68 7.40 14.20 -8.23
C VAL A 68 8.87 13.74 -8.22
N ALA A 69 9.14 12.55 -7.73
CA ALA A 69 10.49 11.99 -7.70
C ALA A 69 11.07 11.85 -9.11
N ALA A 70 10.27 11.40 -10.07
CA ALA A 70 10.70 11.31 -11.47
C ALA A 70 11.05 12.69 -12.04
N LYS A 71 10.23 13.69 -11.76
CA LYS A 71 10.49 15.08 -12.19
C LYS A 71 11.79 15.62 -11.62
N LEU A 72 12.09 15.28 -10.38
CA LEU A 72 13.28 15.78 -9.68
C LEU A 72 14.51 14.88 -9.90
N HIS A 73 14.38 13.79 -10.62
CA HIS A 73 15.45 12.82 -10.89
C HIS A 73 16.05 12.24 -9.58
N VAL A 74 15.21 12.00 -8.59
CA VAL A 74 15.64 11.40 -7.32
C VAL A 74 15.12 9.98 -7.21
N ARG A 75 15.82 9.16 -6.41
CA ARG A 75 15.40 7.79 -6.12
C ARG A 75 14.22 7.81 -5.16
N VAL A 76 13.30 6.89 -5.34
CA VAL A 76 12.10 6.79 -4.52
C VAL A 76 11.69 5.34 -4.33
N GLY A 77 11.09 5.05 -3.22
CA GLY A 77 10.46 3.78 -2.89
C GLY A 77 9.47 4.01 -1.77
N ALA A 78 8.72 2.99 -1.41
CA ALA A 78 7.72 3.12 -0.35
C ALA A 78 7.57 1.81 0.41
N CYS A 79 7.27 1.93 1.69
CA CYS A 79 6.82 0.82 2.53
C CYS A 79 5.61 1.27 3.33
N PHE A 80 4.79 0.32 3.72
CA PHE A 80 3.50 0.60 4.32
C PHE A 80 3.24 -0.33 5.49
N LEU A 81 2.55 0.19 6.48
CA LEU A 81 1.90 -0.65 7.48
C LEU A 81 0.60 -1.17 6.88
N VAL A 82 0.38 -2.48 6.95
CA VAL A 82 -0.93 -3.06 6.61
C VAL A 82 -1.86 -2.80 7.80
N MET A 83 -2.75 -1.84 7.63
CA MET A 83 -3.63 -1.40 8.72
C MET A 83 -4.84 -2.30 8.91
N ALA A 84 -5.41 -2.79 7.82
CA ALA A 84 -6.62 -3.60 7.83
C ALA A 84 -6.76 -4.33 6.49
N ASN A 85 -7.66 -5.31 6.44
CA ASN A 85 -7.92 -6.08 5.22
C ASN A 85 -9.40 -6.04 4.87
N GLN A 86 -9.73 -5.23 3.86
CA GLN A 86 -11.10 -5.01 3.40
C GLN A 86 -11.79 -6.31 2.97
N GLU A 87 -11.05 -7.24 2.35
CA GLU A 87 -11.61 -8.50 1.88
C GLU A 87 -12.01 -9.43 3.03
N ARG A 88 -11.23 -9.42 4.12
CA ARG A 88 -11.61 -10.17 5.32
C ARG A 88 -12.91 -9.67 5.91
N GLU A 89 -13.08 -8.36 5.96
CA GLU A 89 -14.29 -7.73 6.45
C GLU A 89 -15.51 -8.12 5.61
N LYS A 90 -15.38 -8.10 4.28
CA LYS A 90 -16.45 -8.50 3.35
C LYS A 90 -16.85 -9.95 3.52
N LEU A 91 -15.90 -10.82 3.86
CA LEU A 91 -16.14 -12.25 4.08
C LEU A 91 -16.63 -12.57 5.50
N GLY A 92 -16.77 -11.55 6.35
CA GLY A 92 -17.21 -11.74 7.74
C GLY A 92 -16.13 -12.26 8.66
N PHE A 93 -14.87 -12.26 8.25
CA PHE A 93 -13.74 -12.65 9.09
C PHE A 93 -13.32 -11.50 9.99
N GLU A 94 -12.62 -11.85 11.08
CA GLU A 94 -12.01 -10.86 11.95
C GLU A 94 -11.05 -9.97 11.15
N ASN A 95 -11.17 -8.66 11.35
CA ASN A 95 -10.35 -7.66 10.66
C ASN A 95 -9.79 -6.65 11.67
N PRO A 96 -8.74 -7.04 12.42
CA PRO A 96 -8.10 -6.11 13.35
C PRO A 96 -7.54 -4.90 12.61
N VAL A 97 -7.71 -3.72 13.21
CA VAL A 97 -7.17 -2.47 12.66
C VAL A 97 -5.94 -2.08 13.47
N VAL A 98 -4.83 -1.83 12.78
CA VAL A 98 -3.54 -1.49 13.39
C VAL A 98 -3.12 -0.11 12.91
N HIS A 99 -2.66 0.75 13.82
CA HIS A 99 -2.23 2.11 13.51
C HIS A 99 -0.77 2.40 13.87
N ASP A 100 -0.07 1.45 14.51
CA ASP A 100 1.32 1.66 14.94
C ASP A 100 2.28 1.50 13.76
N THR A 101 2.80 2.63 13.29
CA THR A 101 3.74 2.69 12.16
C THR A 101 5.21 2.60 12.58
N ASP A 102 5.50 2.36 13.84
CA ASP A 102 6.87 2.42 14.36
C ASP A 102 7.84 1.51 13.59
N MET A 103 7.48 0.25 13.36
CA MET A 103 8.33 -0.67 12.62
C MET A 103 8.56 -0.22 11.17
N ALA A 104 7.51 0.28 10.50
CA ALA A 104 7.66 0.79 9.13
C ALA A 104 8.62 1.97 9.08
N VAL A 105 8.55 2.87 10.06
CA VAL A 105 9.51 3.99 10.18
C VAL A 105 10.91 3.50 10.41
N GLN A 106 11.12 2.52 11.29
CA GLN A 106 12.43 1.93 11.55
C GLN A 106 13.04 1.30 10.30
N VAL A 107 12.24 0.56 9.54
CA VAL A 107 12.67 -0.05 8.27
C VAL A 107 13.10 1.03 7.27
N ALA A 108 12.31 2.09 7.12
CA ALA A 108 12.63 3.18 6.22
C ALA A 108 13.93 3.90 6.61
N VAL A 109 14.12 4.17 7.90
CA VAL A 109 15.33 4.80 8.41
C VAL A 109 16.55 3.92 8.14
N GLU A 110 16.46 2.64 8.42
CA GLU A 110 17.57 1.70 8.18
C GLU A 110 17.90 1.59 6.69
N ALA A 111 16.90 1.60 5.82
CA ALA A 111 17.11 1.57 4.37
C ALA A 111 17.89 2.80 3.87
N ILE A 112 17.61 3.98 4.44
CA ILE A 112 18.31 5.21 4.09
C ILE A 112 19.78 5.15 4.55
N ARG A 113 20.04 4.53 5.68
CA ARG A 113 21.37 4.44 6.28
C ARG A 113 22.30 3.43 5.59
N SER A 114 21.73 2.52 4.83
CA SER A 114 22.50 1.44 4.19
C SER A 114 23.20 1.86 2.89
#